data_dfb96480a1fc2c6faba64409e3d6564f
#
_entry.id   dfb96480a1fc2c6faba64409e3d6564f
#
_cell.length_a   1.000
_cell.length_b   1.000
_cell.length_c   1.000
_cell.angle_alpha   90.00
_cell.angle_beta   90.00
_cell.angle_gamma   90.00
#
_symmetry.space_group_name_H-M   'P 1'
#
loop_
_entity.id
_entity.type
_entity.pdbx_description
1 polymer ?
#
loop_
_entity_poly.entity_id
_entity_poly.type
_entity_poly.pdbx_seq_one_letter_code
_entity_poly.pdbx_strand_id
1 'polypeptide(L)'
;VAACTWSCTRVFEVRDPHYAFALVWLLAAGLALAWNSRVAAHLVAIAAIPWWIATALHQPGAESSFVLVDGAALLFGAGLGLAALSGERASSFGAVLAAHGAISLGVAAGLEVAMAGDFLHSSVSLGHPPWALAGGVAGLVFTVVAAFVSRRPGFGYAAGSIGLVLLGAAAWQVRPGGEPWLAYALQLGAMVCLVVSGILDAVRPRIVAGWIGFAGVVAGITWAVKGSLLGRSAFLALAGGAAIALSTVLNRRLPRGRP
;
A
#
# COMPACT_ATOMS: atom_id res chain seq x y z
N VAL A 1 6.46 19.04 14.94
CA VAL A 1 5.19 19.41 14.30
C VAL A 1 4.06 18.57 14.87
N ALA A 2 4.07 17.23 14.79
CA ALA A 2 2.99 16.38 15.28
C ALA A 2 2.68 16.59 16.77
N ALA A 3 3.70 16.70 17.65
CA ALA A 3 3.50 16.97 19.07
C ALA A 3 2.89 18.36 19.34
N CYS A 4 3.32 19.38 18.60
CA CYS A 4 2.72 20.73 18.69
C CYS A 4 1.27 20.72 18.22
N THR A 5 0.96 20.00 17.12
CA THR A 5 -0.41 19.89 16.61
C THR A 5 -1.31 19.19 17.64
N TRP A 6 -0.83 18.10 18.26
CA TRP A 6 -1.54 17.40 19.33
C TRP A 6 -1.82 18.32 20.54
N SER A 7 -0.81 19.11 20.97
CA SER A 7 -0.99 20.06 22.06
C SER A 7 -1.97 21.17 21.69
N CYS A 8 -1.87 21.71 20.46
CA CYS A 8 -2.79 22.74 19.99
C CYS A 8 -4.24 22.23 19.88
N THR A 9 -4.47 21.00 19.41
CA THR A 9 -5.83 20.44 19.32
C THR A 9 -6.46 20.26 20.70
N ARG A 10 -5.67 19.91 21.72
CA ARG A 10 -6.15 19.84 23.11
C ARG A 10 -6.44 21.20 23.72
N VAL A 11 -5.57 22.19 23.48
CA VAL A 11 -5.72 23.54 24.04
C VAL A 11 -6.89 24.29 23.41
N PHE A 12 -7.15 24.07 22.11
CA PHE A 12 -8.21 24.77 21.38
C PHE A 12 -9.50 23.96 21.24
N GLU A 13 -9.64 22.83 21.94
CA GLU A 13 -10.83 21.94 21.88
C GLU A 13 -11.33 21.68 20.46
N VAL A 14 -10.43 21.42 19.52
CA VAL A 14 -10.79 21.13 18.13
C VAL A 14 -11.59 19.84 18.12
N ARG A 15 -12.88 19.91 17.80
CA ARG A 15 -13.81 18.77 17.80
C ARG A 15 -13.33 17.61 16.95
N ASP A 16 -12.62 17.91 15.84
CA ASP A 16 -12.17 16.94 14.87
C ASP A 16 -10.67 17.09 14.57
N PRO A 17 -9.78 16.53 15.42
CA PRO A 17 -8.32 16.69 15.29
C PRO A 17 -7.77 16.20 13.95
N HIS A 18 -8.43 15.27 13.29
CA HIS A 18 -7.99 14.73 11.99
C HIS A 18 -8.00 15.79 10.87
N TYR A 19 -8.93 16.75 10.87
CA TYR A 19 -8.90 17.85 9.88
C TYR A 19 -7.72 18.80 10.13
N ALA A 20 -7.39 19.07 11.39
CA ALA A 20 -6.22 19.87 11.73
C ALA A 20 -4.92 19.17 11.30
N PHE A 21 -4.82 17.86 11.50
CA PHE A 21 -3.69 17.06 11.01
C PHE A 21 -3.61 17.07 9.48
N ALA A 22 -4.74 16.96 8.77
CA ALA A 22 -4.77 17.02 7.31
C ALA A 22 -4.25 18.37 6.80
N LEU A 23 -4.70 19.47 7.40
CA LEU A 23 -4.25 20.81 7.01
C LEU A 23 -2.75 21.00 7.25
N VAL A 24 -2.25 20.58 8.43
CA VAL A 24 -0.81 20.64 8.74
C VAL A 24 0.00 19.76 7.78
N TRP A 25 -0.52 18.59 7.44
CA TRP A 25 0.12 17.69 6.48
C TRP A 25 0.19 18.31 5.08
N LEU A 26 -0.89 18.93 4.60
CA LEU A 26 -0.94 19.63 3.31
C LEU A 26 0.03 20.83 3.28
N LEU A 27 0.09 21.61 4.36
CA LEU A 27 1.04 22.72 4.48
C LEU A 27 2.49 22.21 4.47
N ALA A 28 2.78 21.14 5.21
CA ALA A 28 4.10 20.51 5.23
C ALA A 28 4.49 19.98 3.85
N ALA A 29 3.54 19.38 3.12
CA ALA A 29 3.75 18.91 1.76
C ALA A 29 4.04 20.07 0.80
N GLY A 30 3.28 21.17 0.89
CA GLY A 30 3.53 22.39 0.12
C GLY A 30 4.91 22.99 0.39
N LEU A 31 5.32 23.07 1.66
CA LEU A 31 6.65 23.55 2.04
C LEU A 31 7.76 22.61 1.57
N ALA A 32 7.58 21.29 1.68
CA ALA A 32 8.54 20.31 1.18
C ALA A 32 8.76 20.42 -0.34
N LEU A 33 7.69 20.67 -1.10
CA LEU A 33 7.74 20.94 -2.53
C LEU A 33 8.44 22.29 -2.82
N ALA A 34 8.09 23.35 -2.09
CA ALA A 34 8.65 24.68 -2.30
C ALA A 34 10.16 24.72 -2.04
N TRP A 35 10.61 24.06 -0.99
CA TRP A 35 12.05 24.01 -0.62
C TRP A 35 12.83 22.89 -1.29
N ASN A 36 12.17 22.02 -2.06
CA ASN A 36 12.80 20.87 -2.72
C ASN A 36 13.66 20.01 -1.76
N SER A 37 13.18 19.86 -0.52
CA SER A 37 13.88 19.13 0.52
C SER A 37 13.47 17.67 0.55
N ARG A 38 14.40 16.76 0.24
CA ARG A 38 14.15 15.30 0.34
C ARG A 38 13.83 14.88 1.76
N VAL A 39 14.49 15.46 2.76
CA VAL A 39 14.23 15.16 4.18
C VAL A 39 12.79 15.53 4.54
N ALA A 40 12.34 16.72 4.16
CA ALA A 40 10.97 17.15 4.39
C ALA A 40 9.97 16.24 3.65
N ALA A 41 10.27 15.80 2.43
CA ALA A 41 9.45 14.85 1.69
C ALA A 41 9.29 13.50 2.43
N HIS A 42 10.38 12.95 2.99
CA HIS A 42 10.31 11.72 3.81
C HIS A 42 9.48 11.93 5.06
N LEU A 43 9.63 13.05 5.78
CA LEU A 43 8.84 13.35 6.96
C LEU A 43 7.35 13.48 6.66
N VAL A 44 7.01 14.11 5.52
CA VAL A 44 5.63 14.23 5.05
C VAL A 44 5.04 12.87 4.71
N ALA A 45 5.79 12.02 4.01
CA ALA A 45 5.35 10.67 3.65
C ALA A 45 5.13 9.80 4.90
N ILE A 46 6.05 9.83 5.86
CA ILE A 46 5.93 9.07 7.11
C ILE A 46 4.74 9.58 7.93
N ALA A 47 4.50 10.90 7.98
CA ALA A 47 3.40 11.48 8.75
C ALA A 47 2.01 11.17 8.15
N ALA A 48 1.92 10.85 6.86
CA ALA A 48 0.66 10.46 6.22
C ALA A 48 0.07 9.17 6.81
N ILE A 49 0.92 8.22 7.18
CA ILE A 49 0.49 6.91 7.69
C ILE A 49 -0.22 7.02 9.05
N PRO A 50 0.38 7.62 10.11
CA PRO A 50 -0.30 7.80 11.39
C PRO A 50 -1.57 8.64 11.28
N TRP A 51 -1.57 9.65 10.40
CA TRP A 51 -2.78 10.44 10.16
C TRP A 51 -3.91 9.58 9.59
N TRP A 52 -3.62 8.72 8.60
CA TRP A 52 -4.61 7.82 8.02
C TRP A 52 -5.13 6.82 9.05
N ILE A 53 -4.25 6.24 9.86
CA ILE A 53 -4.63 5.35 10.98
C ILE A 53 -5.51 6.09 11.99
N ALA A 54 -5.12 7.30 12.40
CA ALA A 54 -5.91 8.09 13.34
C ALA A 54 -7.31 8.40 12.80
N THR A 55 -7.41 8.72 11.50
CA THR A 55 -8.70 8.94 10.83
C THR A 55 -9.56 7.67 10.84
N ALA A 56 -8.95 6.51 10.58
CA ALA A 56 -9.62 5.23 10.63
C ALA A 56 -10.18 4.90 12.01
N LEU A 57 -9.38 5.11 13.05
CA LEU A 57 -9.75 4.79 14.45
C LEU A 57 -10.85 5.71 15.01
N HIS A 58 -11.04 6.90 14.43
CA HIS A 58 -12.08 7.84 14.89
C HIS A 58 -13.44 7.64 14.21
N GLN A 59 -13.52 6.77 13.22
CA GLN A 59 -14.78 6.49 12.51
C GLN A 59 -15.43 5.22 13.07
N PRO A 60 -16.62 5.28 13.65
CA PRO A 60 -17.33 4.10 14.14
C PRO A 60 -17.63 3.16 12.97
N GLY A 61 -17.24 1.89 13.11
CA GLY A 61 -17.45 0.85 12.10
C GLY A 61 -16.37 0.74 11.03
N ALA A 62 -15.29 1.55 11.11
CA ALA A 62 -14.15 1.40 10.21
C ALA A 62 -13.20 0.33 10.77
N GLU A 63 -13.08 -0.79 10.07
CA GLU A 63 -12.06 -1.77 10.39
C GLU A 63 -10.70 -1.26 9.88
N SER A 64 -9.79 -1.08 10.82
CA SER A 64 -8.54 -0.35 10.61
C SER A 64 -7.63 -0.92 9.51
N SER A 65 -7.71 -2.23 9.22
CA SER A 65 -6.86 -2.87 8.21
C SER A 65 -7.18 -2.45 6.78
N PHE A 66 -8.46 -2.40 6.41
CA PHE A 66 -8.88 -1.99 5.06
C PHE A 66 -8.59 -0.53 4.78
N VAL A 67 -8.78 0.31 5.79
CA VAL A 67 -8.45 1.74 5.70
C VAL A 67 -6.96 1.96 5.47
N LEU A 68 -6.09 1.11 6.04
CA LEU A 68 -4.65 1.17 5.79
C LEU A 68 -4.30 0.86 4.33
N VAL A 69 -4.95 -0.12 3.72
CA VAL A 69 -4.77 -0.47 2.31
C VAL A 69 -5.15 0.70 1.41
N ASP A 70 -6.31 1.30 1.65
CA ASP A 70 -6.81 2.42 0.85
C ASP A 70 -5.89 3.65 0.95
N GLY A 71 -5.43 3.97 2.16
CA GLY A 71 -4.48 5.05 2.39
C GLY A 71 -3.11 4.83 1.76
N ALA A 72 -2.62 3.60 1.83
CA ALA A 72 -1.37 3.22 1.17
C ALA A 72 -1.49 3.28 -0.36
N ALA A 73 -2.63 2.84 -0.92
CA ALA A 73 -2.92 2.94 -2.34
C ALA A 73 -3.00 4.40 -2.81
N LEU A 74 -3.66 5.27 -2.03
CA LEU A 74 -3.71 6.71 -2.31
C LEU A 74 -2.32 7.33 -2.29
N LEU A 75 -1.53 7.08 -1.25
CA LEU A 75 -0.18 7.63 -1.12
C LEU A 75 0.73 7.17 -2.26
N PHE A 76 0.66 5.89 -2.61
CA PHE A 76 1.44 5.32 -3.70
C PHE A 76 1.03 5.92 -5.05
N GLY A 77 -0.26 5.96 -5.35
CA GLY A 77 -0.78 6.48 -6.62
C GLY A 77 -0.55 7.98 -6.78
N ALA A 78 -0.79 8.78 -5.74
CA ALA A 78 -0.50 10.21 -5.75
C ALA A 78 1.00 10.47 -5.95
N GLY A 79 1.85 9.68 -5.30
CA GLY A 79 3.30 9.73 -5.48
C GLY A 79 3.71 9.46 -6.94
N LEU A 80 3.12 8.45 -7.58
CA LEU A 80 3.38 8.13 -8.99
C LEU A 80 2.84 9.21 -9.93
N GLY A 81 1.65 9.76 -9.64
CA GLY A 81 1.09 10.89 -10.39
C GLY A 81 2.02 12.10 -10.36
N LEU A 82 2.51 12.48 -9.18
CA LEU A 82 3.47 13.57 -9.03
C LEU A 82 4.81 13.27 -9.69
N ALA A 83 5.29 12.01 -9.63
CA ALA A 83 6.53 11.60 -10.29
C ALA A 83 6.44 11.60 -11.82
N ALA A 84 5.22 11.53 -12.37
CA ALA A 84 4.96 11.62 -13.82
C ALA A 84 4.94 13.07 -14.32
N LEU A 85 4.82 14.07 -13.45
CA LEU A 85 4.85 15.48 -13.85
C LEU A 85 6.26 15.86 -14.36
N SER A 86 6.30 16.74 -15.33
CA SER A 86 7.53 17.17 -16.00
C SER A 86 8.47 18.01 -15.11
N GLY A 87 8.00 18.51 -13.98
CA GLY A 87 8.79 19.32 -13.05
C GLY A 87 9.73 18.48 -12.16
N GLU A 88 11.02 18.79 -12.14
CA GLU A 88 12.02 18.07 -11.35
C GLU A 88 11.67 17.96 -9.85
N ARG A 89 11.17 19.06 -9.26
CA ARG A 89 10.78 19.14 -7.85
C ARG A 89 9.59 18.22 -7.54
N ALA A 90 8.55 18.29 -8.36
CA ALA A 90 7.37 17.44 -8.20
C ALA A 90 7.71 15.96 -8.43
N SER A 91 8.59 15.67 -9.41
CA SER A 91 9.05 14.32 -9.70
C SER A 91 9.85 13.72 -8.52
N SER A 92 10.77 14.48 -7.91
CA SER A 92 11.57 14.00 -6.78
C SER A 92 10.71 13.77 -5.52
N PHE A 93 9.80 14.69 -5.23
CA PHE A 93 8.85 14.57 -4.12
C PHE A 93 7.90 13.38 -4.33
N GLY A 94 7.35 13.25 -5.54
CA GLY A 94 6.48 12.13 -5.92
C GLY A 94 7.18 10.77 -5.80
N ALA A 95 8.47 10.69 -6.17
CA ALA A 95 9.24 9.45 -6.02
C ALA A 95 9.39 9.02 -4.55
N VAL A 96 9.58 9.97 -3.64
CA VAL A 96 9.62 9.70 -2.19
C VAL A 96 8.27 9.22 -1.68
N LEU A 97 7.17 9.92 -2.03
CA LEU A 97 5.82 9.49 -1.65
C LEU A 97 5.50 8.10 -2.19
N ALA A 98 5.83 7.84 -3.46
CA ALA A 98 5.61 6.53 -4.09
C ALA A 98 6.41 5.41 -3.39
N ALA A 99 7.64 5.68 -2.96
CA ALA A 99 8.44 4.70 -2.23
C ALA A 99 7.79 4.31 -0.89
N HIS A 100 7.38 5.29 -0.09
CA HIS A 100 6.70 5.06 1.18
C HIS A 100 5.31 4.42 0.97
N GLY A 101 4.56 4.89 -0.01
CA GLY A 101 3.26 4.32 -0.36
C GLY A 101 3.37 2.85 -0.79
N ALA A 102 4.38 2.48 -1.58
CA ALA A 102 4.62 1.09 -1.97
C ALA A 102 4.94 0.20 -0.77
N ILE A 103 5.82 0.64 0.15
CA ILE A 103 6.14 -0.10 1.37
C ILE A 103 4.89 -0.26 2.24
N SER A 104 4.14 0.82 2.44
CA SER A 104 2.90 0.80 3.22
C SER A 104 1.85 -0.13 2.61
N LEU A 105 1.73 -0.17 1.27
CA LEU A 105 0.82 -1.05 0.55
C LEU A 105 1.18 -2.52 0.78
N GLY A 106 2.48 -2.86 0.72
CA GLY A 106 2.96 -4.21 0.99
C GLY A 106 2.68 -4.66 2.43
N VAL A 107 2.96 -3.79 3.41
CA VAL A 107 2.68 -4.07 4.83
C VAL A 107 1.18 -4.17 5.09
N ALA A 108 0.39 -3.25 4.55
CA ALA A 108 -1.07 -3.24 4.73
C ALA A 108 -1.73 -4.49 4.14
N ALA A 109 -1.30 -4.94 2.95
CA ALA A 109 -1.79 -6.17 2.34
C ALA A 109 -1.49 -7.42 3.20
N GLY A 110 -0.29 -7.49 3.79
CA GLY A 110 0.06 -8.58 4.72
C GLY A 110 -0.77 -8.57 6.00
N LEU A 111 -0.97 -7.38 6.59
CA LEU A 111 -1.80 -7.20 7.78
C LEU A 111 -3.27 -7.53 7.50
N GLU A 112 -3.81 -7.10 6.37
CA GLU A 112 -5.17 -7.42 5.94
C GLU A 112 -5.40 -8.93 5.90
N VAL A 113 -4.49 -9.68 5.27
CA VAL A 113 -4.59 -11.14 5.19
C VAL A 113 -4.52 -11.78 6.58
N ALA A 114 -3.60 -11.33 7.44
CA ALA A 114 -3.46 -11.86 8.80
C ALA A 114 -4.71 -11.60 9.64
N MET A 115 -5.25 -10.38 9.59
CA MET A 115 -6.43 -10.00 10.37
C MET A 115 -7.71 -10.65 9.82
N ALA A 116 -7.89 -10.71 8.50
CA ALA A 116 -9.04 -11.36 7.90
C ALA A 116 -9.16 -12.84 8.29
N GLY A 117 -8.04 -13.54 8.48
CA GLY A 117 -8.03 -14.90 9.00
C GLY A 117 -8.62 -15.05 10.41
N ASP A 118 -8.44 -14.06 11.27
CA ASP A 118 -9.02 -14.05 12.62
C ASP A 118 -10.50 -13.61 12.62
N PHE A 119 -10.87 -12.68 11.74
CA PHE A 119 -12.24 -12.17 11.61
C PHE A 119 -13.22 -13.13 10.93
N LEU A 120 -12.75 -14.09 10.11
CA LEU A 120 -13.63 -15.13 9.54
C LEU A 120 -14.39 -15.93 10.62
N HIS A 121 -13.95 -15.85 11.89
CA HIS A 121 -14.57 -16.48 13.03
C HIS A 121 -15.42 -15.52 13.88
N SER A 122 -15.44 -14.23 13.55
CA SER A 122 -16.25 -13.21 14.23
C SER A 122 -17.40 -12.73 13.33
N SER A 123 -18.58 -12.47 13.92
CA SER A 123 -19.76 -11.96 13.20
C SER A 123 -19.66 -10.46 12.83
N VAL A 124 -18.48 -9.90 12.80
CA VAL A 124 -18.25 -8.48 12.49
C VAL A 124 -18.27 -8.27 10.98
N SER A 125 -19.10 -7.33 10.51
CA SER A 125 -19.16 -6.99 9.09
C SER A 125 -17.90 -6.24 8.66
N LEU A 126 -17.13 -6.88 7.78
CA LEU A 126 -15.97 -6.28 7.14
C LEU A 126 -16.45 -5.25 6.10
N GLY A 127 -16.38 -3.97 6.40
CA GLY A 127 -16.81 -2.91 5.49
C GLY A 127 -15.74 -1.84 5.27
N HIS A 128 -15.42 -1.55 4.00
CA HIS A 128 -14.67 -0.32 3.70
C HIS A 128 -15.58 0.88 3.88
N PRO A 129 -15.24 1.86 4.71
CA PRO A 129 -15.99 3.09 4.71
C PRO A 129 -15.85 3.75 3.33
N PRO A 130 -16.95 4.32 2.76
CA PRO A 130 -16.95 4.84 1.39
C PRO A 130 -15.85 5.87 1.09
N TRP A 131 -15.48 6.67 2.09
CA TRP A 131 -14.43 7.67 1.97
C TRP A 131 -13.02 7.04 1.84
N ALA A 132 -12.77 5.93 2.53
CA ALA A 132 -11.49 5.22 2.42
C ALA A 132 -11.38 4.55 1.05
N LEU A 133 -12.43 3.84 0.62
CA LEU A 133 -12.50 3.24 -0.70
C LEU A 133 -12.30 4.29 -1.81
N ALA A 134 -12.91 5.47 -1.67
CA ALA A 134 -12.68 6.59 -2.60
C ALA A 134 -11.19 6.98 -2.66
N GLY A 135 -10.48 6.94 -1.52
CA GLY A 135 -9.02 7.16 -1.47
C GLY A 135 -8.25 6.09 -2.25
N GLY A 136 -8.56 4.81 -2.03
CA GLY A 136 -7.94 3.71 -2.75
C GLY A 136 -8.18 3.79 -4.27
N VAL A 137 -9.42 4.07 -4.68
CA VAL A 137 -9.79 4.26 -6.10
C VAL A 137 -9.08 5.48 -6.69
N ALA A 138 -9.00 6.59 -5.96
CA ALA A 138 -8.25 7.76 -6.40
C ALA A 138 -6.77 7.42 -6.63
N GLY A 139 -6.15 6.64 -5.74
CA GLY A 139 -4.78 6.15 -5.91
C GLY A 139 -4.61 5.32 -7.18
N LEU A 140 -5.56 4.44 -7.48
CA LEU A 140 -5.58 3.67 -8.73
C LEU A 140 -5.69 4.59 -9.95
N VAL A 141 -6.61 5.56 -9.94
CA VAL A 141 -6.80 6.53 -11.03
C VAL A 141 -5.52 7.33 -11.27
N PHE A 142 -4.89 7.87 -10.21
CA PHE A 142 -3.62 8.59 -10.34
C PHE A 142 -2.53 7.74 -10.97
N THR A 143 -2.45 6.45 -10.61
CA THR A 143 -1.46 5.54 -11.16
C THR A 143 -1.71 5.22 -12.63
N VAL A 144 -2.97 5.01 -13.01
CA VAL A 144 -3.37 4.78 -14.40
C VAL A 144 -3.05 6.01 -15.25
N VAL A 145 -3.42 7.21 -14.78
CA VAL A 145 -3.09 8.47 -15.46
C VAL A 145 -1.57 8.63 -15.60
N ALA A 146 -0.82 8.36 -14.53
CA ALA A 146 0.64 8.40 -14.56
C ALA A 146 1.24 7.41 -15.58
N ALA A 147 0.66 6.22 -15.73
CA ALA A 147 1.08 5.23 -16.72
C ALA A 147 0.89 5.74 -18.15
N PHE A 148 -0.24 6.37 -18.45
CA PHE A 148 -0.50 6.96 -19.75
C PHE A 148 0.39 8.16 -20.07
N VAL A 149 0.60 9.05 -19.09
CA VAL A 149 1.41 10.26 -19.27
C VAL A 149 2.89 9.92 -19.40
N SER A 150 3.43 9.08 -18.52
CA SER A 150 4.86 8.79 -18.48
C SER A 150 5.30 7.73 -19.49
N ARG A 151 4.36 6.94 -20.02
CA ARG A 151 4.60 5.77 -20.90
C ARG A 151 5.61 4.76 -20.33
N ARG A 152 5.82 4.77 -19.00
CA ARG A 152 6.69 3.82 -18.32
C ARG A 152 5.96 2.50 -18.10
N PRO A 153 6.50 1.36 -18.59
CA PRO A 153 5.81 0.07 -18.49
C PRO A 153 5.57 -0.38 -17.05
N GLY A 154 6.45 0.00 -16.12
CA GLY A 154 6.30 -0.32 -14.71
C GLY A 154 5.09 0.32 -14.05
N PHE A 155 4.62 1.47 -14.52
CA PHE A 155 3.44 2.14 -13.94
C PHE A 155 2.15 1.36 -14.21
N GLY A 156 2.04 0.66 -15.35
CA GLY A 156 0.91 -0.23 -15.62
C GLY A 156 0.85 -1.39 -14.61
N TYR A 157 1.98 -1.98 -14.27
CA TYR A 157 2.06 -3.01 -13.23
C TYR A 157 1.83 -2.43 -11.81
N ALA A 158 2.23 -1.21 -11.55
CA ALA A 158 1.90 -0.52 -10.30
C ALA A 158 0.38 -0.31 -10.16
N ALA A 159 -0.31 0.10 -11.23
CA ALA A 159 -1.77 0.17 -11.26
C ALA A 159 -2.41 -1.20 -11.05
N GLY A 160 -1.89 -2.23 -11.69
CA GLY A 160 -2.30 -3.63 -11.47
C GLY A 160 -2.14 -4.06 -10.02
N SER A 161 -1.03 -3.69 -9.37
CA SER A 161 -0.83 -3.97 -7.94
C SER A 161 -1.91 -3.34 -7.06
N ILE A 162 -2.19 -2.04 -7.22
CA ILE A 162 -3.24 -1.35 -6.46
C ILE A 162 -4.61 -2.00 -6.75
N GLY A 163 -4.95 -2.22 -8.02
CA GLY A 163 -6.22 -2.82 -8.41
C GLY A 163 -6.42 -4.21 -7.81
N LEU A 164 -5.40 -5.06 -7.82
CA LEU A 164 -5.47 -6.40 -7.24
C LEU A 164 -5.60 -6.38 -5.71
N VAL A 165 -4.93 -5.44 -5.01
CA VAL A 165 -5.10 -5.27 -3.56
C VAL A 165 -6.53 -4.86 -3.23
N LEU A 166 -7.07 -3.86 -3.94
CA LEU A 166 -8.46 -3.41 -3.73
C LEU A 166 -9.48 -4.51 -4.06
N LEU A 167 -9.27 -5.28 -5.12
CA LEU A 167 -10.11 -6.44 -5.46
C LEU A 167 -10.00 -7.55 -4.42
N GLY A 168 -8.81 -7.80 -3.89
CA GLY A 168 -8.59 -8.74 -2.79
C GLY A 168 -9.38 -8.34 -1.55
N ALA A 169 -9.30 -7.07 -1.18
CA ALA A 169 -10.08 -6.51 -0.09
C ALA A 169 -11.61 -6.64 -0.33
N ALA A 170 -12.07 -6.33 -1.53
CA ALA A 170 -13.48 -6.51 -1.91
C ALA A 170 -13.91 -7.98 -1.88
N ALA A 171 -13.03 -8.92 -2.26
CA ALA A 171 -13.35 -10.35 -2.25
C ALA A 171 -13.64 -10.88 -0.84
N TRP A 172 -13.00 -10.33 0.20
CA TRP A 172 -13.30 -10.64 1.60
C TRP A 172 -14.72 -10.26 1.99
N GLN A 173 -15.25 -9.16 1.44
CA GLN A 173 -16.58 -8.64 1.79
C GLN A 173 -17.72 -9.43 1.13
N VAL A 174 -17.51 -9.89 -0.09
CA VAL A 174 -18.57 -10.54 -0.89
C VAL A 174 -18.89 -11.96 -0.42
N ARG A 175 -17.96 -12.65 0.24
CA ARG A 175 -18.13 -14.03 0.70
C ARG A 175 -17.72 -14.19 2.17
N PRO A 176 -18.44 -13.62 3.11
CA PRO A 176 -18.22 -13.91 4.51
C PRO A 176 -18.46 -15.40 4.78
N GLY A 177 -17.43 -16.13 5.22
CA GLY A 177 -17.47 -17.57 5.48
C GLY A 177 -17.14 -18.47 4.28
N GLY A 178 -16.81 -17.92 3.10
CA GLY A 178 -16.26 -18.65 1.96
C GLY A 178 -14.77 -18.92 2.07
N GLU A 179 -14.25 -19.82 1.23
CA GLU A 179 -12.81 -20.06 1.17
C GLU A 179 -12.07 -18.81 0.64
N PRO A 180 -11.08 -18.30 1.39
CA PRO A 180 -10.42 -17.02 1.09
C PRO A 180 -9.37 -17.10 -0.04
N TRP A 181 -9.28 -18.21 -0.75
CA TRP A 181 -8.23 -18.48 -1.74
C TRP A 181 -8.13 -17.40 -2.82
N LEU A 182 -9.28 -16.88 -3.27
CA LEU A 182 -9.30 -15.82 -4.28
C LEU A 182 -8.64 -14.54 -3.75
N ALA A 183 -8.98 -14.13 -2.53
CA ALA A 183 -8.38 -12.95 -1.91
C ALA A 183 -6.87 -13.14 -1.71
N TYR A 184 -6.44 -14.30 -1.25
CA TYR A 184 -5.01 -14.62 -1.12
C TYR A 184 -4.28 -14.56 -2.47
N ALA A 185 -4.87 -15.15 -3.51
CA ALA A 185 -4.28 -15.13 -4.85
C ALA A 185 -4.17 -13.71 -5.41
N LEU A 186 -5.19 -12.86 -5.19
CA LEU A 186 -5.18 -11.47 -5.60
C LEU A 186 -4.11 -10.67 -4.86
N GLN A 187 -3.98 -10.83 -3.55
CA GLN A 187 -2.94 -10.17 -2.75
C GLN A 187 -1.52 -10.60 -3.15
N LEU A 188 -1.29 -11.90 -3.36
CA LEU A 188 -0.01 -12.38 -3.87
C LEU A 188 0.30 -11.85 -5.27
N GLY A 189 -0.70 -11.87 -6.17
CA GLY A 189 -0.58 -11.30 -7.51
C GLY A 189 -0.24 -9.81 -7.49
N ALA A 190 -0.84 -9.07 -6.57
CA ALA A 190 -0.54 -7.65 -6.36
C ALA A 190 0.93 -7.42 -6.01
N MET A 191 1.48 -8.22 -5.10
CA MET A 191 2.88 -8.10 -4.69
C MET A 191 3.84 -8.46 -5.83
N VAL A 192 3.50 -9.48 -6.64
CA VAL A 192 4.25 -9.80 -7.86
C VAL A 192 4.23 -8.62 -8.85
N CYS A 193 3.06 -8.03 -9.09
CA CYS A 193 2.94 -6.83 -9.93
C CYS A 193 3.80 -5.67 -9.41
N LEU A 194 3.86 -5.47 -8.09
CA LEU A 194 4.69 -4.43 -7.47
C LEU A 194 6.19 -4.67 -7.69
N VAL A 195 6.66 -5.92 -7.54
CA VAL A 195 8.04 -6.32 -7.85
C VAL A 195 8.35 -6.07 -9.33
N VAL A 196 7.49 -6.53 -10.24
CA VAL A 196 7.67 -6.35 -11.69
C VAL A 196 7.70 -4.87 -12.06
N SER A 197 6.81 -4.04 -11.48
CA SER A 197 6.82 -2.59 -11.63
C SER A 197 8.19 -1.99 -11.28
N GLY A 198 8.74 -2.40 -10.13
CA GLY A 198 10.05 -1.92 -9.69
C GLY A 198 11.19 -2.32 -10.60
N ILE A 199 11.14 -3.52 -11.17
CA ILE A 199 12.17 -4.03 -12.08
C ILE A 199 12.13 -3.31 -13.42
N LEU A 200 10.95 -3.16 -14.02
CA LEU A 200 10.79 -2.51 -15.32
C LEU A 200 11.23 -1.04 -15.29
N ASP A 201 10.99 -0.36 -14.19
CA ASP A 201 11.38 1.04 -14.01
C ASP A 201 12.75 1.21 -13.32
N ALA A 202 13.43 0.13 -12.94
CA ALA A 202 14.69 0.12 -12.17
C ALA A 202 14.59 0.86 -10.83
N VAL A 203 13.42 0.78 -10.16
CA VAL A 203 13.11 1.47 -8.90
C VAL A 203 13.23 0.50 -7.73
N ARG A 204 14.40 0.47 -7.07
CA ARG A 204 14.70 -0.44 -5.94
C ARG A 204 13.66 -0.42 -4.81
N PRO A 205 13.16 0.74 -4.33
CA PRO A 205 12.15 0.76 -3.26
C PRO A 205 10.88 -0.05 -3.58
N ARG A 206 10.41 -0.06 -4.85
CA ARG A 206 9.24 -0.86 -5.25
C ARG A 206 9.54 -2.36 -5.22
N ILE A 207 10.74 -2.75 -5.62
CA ILE A 207 11.18 -4.16 -5.58
C ILE A 207 11.19 -4.64 -4.13
N VAL A 208 11.82 -3.87 -3.24
CA VAL A 208 11.90 -4.19 -1.80
C VAL A 208 10.50 -4.23 -1.18
N ALA A 209 9.66 -3.24 -1.47
CA ALA A 209 8.28 -3.18 -1.01
C ALA A 209 7.46 -4.41 -1.44
N GLY A 210 7.59 -4.80 -2.72
CA GLY A 210 6.92 -5.99 -3.25
C GLY A 210 7.36 -7.29 -2.56
N TRP A 211 8.67 -7.44 -2.26
CA TRP A 211 9.16 -8.60 -1.52
C TRP A 211 8.73 -8.61 -0.06
N ILE A 212 8.76 -7.46 0.63
CA ILE A 212 8.25 -7.33 2.01
C ILE A 212 6.76 -7.67 2.04
N GLY A 213 5.98 -7.12 1.11
CA GLY A 213 4.56 -7.40 1.01
C GLY A 213 4.28 -8.87 0.69
N PHE A 214 5.01 -9.47 -0.24
CA PHE A 214 4.89 -10.90 -0.55
C PHE A 214 5.15 -11.76 0.70
N ALA A 215 6.24 -11.52 1.40
CA ALA A 215 6.55 -12.22 2.65
C ALA A 215 5.48 -12.00 3.72
N GLY A 216 4.96 -10.77 3.85
CA GLY A 216 3.87 -10.43 4.76
C GLY A 216 2.57 -11.15 4.44
N VAL A 217 2.16 -11.21 3.16
CA VAL A 217 0.98 -11.95 2.71
C VAL A 217 1.16 -13.46 2.96
N VAL A 218 2.32 -14.03 2.64
CA VAL A 218 2.62 -15.45 2.91
C VAL A 218 2.54 -15.74 4.42
N ALA A 219 3.13 -14.89 5.25
CA ALA A 219 3.05 -15.02 6.70
C ALA A 219 1.60 -14.91 7.21
N GLY A 220 0.83 -13.95 6.68
CA GLY A 220 -0.59 -13.78 6.99
C GLY A 220 -1.42 -15.01 6.64
N ILE A 221 -1.24 -15.57 5.44
CA ILE A 221 -1.92 -16.80 5.03
C ILE A 221 -1.53 -17.97 5.95
N THR A 222 -0.23 -18.10 6.27
CA THR A 222 0.25 -19.16 7.16
C THR A 222 -0.37 -19.03 8.56
N TRP A 223 -0.58 -17.81 9.03
CA TRP A 223 -1.28 -17.52 10.28
C TRP A 223 -2.76 -17.85 10.19
N ALA A 224 -3.44 -17.46 9.10
CA ALA A 224 -4.87 -17.66 8.89
C ALA A 224 -5.24 -19.15 8.73
N VAL A 225 -4.37 -19.96 8.12
CA VAL A 225 -4.59 -21.41 7.93
C VAL A 225 -4.31 -22.17 9.22
N LYS A 226 -5.21 -22.03 10.21
CA LYS A 226 -5.05 -22.63 11.55
C LYS A 226 -5.26 -24.16 11.61
N GLY A 227 -5.71 -24.81 10.53
CA GLY A 227 -6.33 -26.15 10.62
C GLY A 227 -5.44 -27.35 10.37
N SER A 228 -4.44 -27.32 9.52
CA SER A 228 -3.62 -28.51 9.24
C SER A 228 -2.16 -28.19 8.95
N LEU A 229 -1.27 -28.96 9.59
CA LEU A 229 0.18 -28.91 9.30
C LEU A 229 0.47 -29.20 7.83
N LEU A 230 -0.33 -30.08 7.20
CA LEU A 230 -0.17 -30.44 5.79
C LEU A 230 -0.53 -29.27 4.86
N GLY A 231 -1.60 -28.53 5.13
CA GLY A 231 -1.99 -27.36 4.35
C GLY A 231 -0.93 -26.23 4.42
N ARG A 232 -0.36 -26.00 5.61
CA ARG A 232 0.73 -25.04 5.80
C ARG A 232 1.98 -25.41 5.03
N SER A 233 2.40 -26.67 5.09
CA SER A 233 3.61 -27.14 4.40
C SER A 233 3.45 -27.11 2.88
N ALA A 234 2.30 -27.52 2.35
CA ALA A 234 1.98 -27.44 0.93
C ALA A 234 1.96 -25.98 0.43
N PHE A 235 1.34 -25.08 1.18
CA PHE A 235 1.32 -23.66 0.84
C PHE A 235 2.72 -23.04 0.84
N LEU A 236 3.54 -23.31 1.88
CA LEU A 236 4.91 -22.81 1.95
C LEU A 236 5.79 -23.35 0.82
N ALA A 237 5.59 -24.62 0.44
CA ALA A 237 6.30 -25.22 -0.69
C ALA A 237 5.92 -24.53 -2.02
N LEU A 238 4.63 -24.25 -2.25
CA LEU A 238 4.16 -23.52 -3.43
C LEU A 238 4.65 -22.08 -3.46
N ALA A 239 4.55 -21.36 -2.35
CA ALA A 239 5.03 -20.00 -2.24
C ALA A 239 6.55 -19.90 -2.42
N GLY A 240 7.30 -20.83 -1.82
CA GLY A 240 8.75 -20.92 -2.00
C GLY A 240 9.13 -21.25 -3.45
N GLY A 241 8.44 -22.20 -4.08
CA GLY A 241 8.61 -22.54 -5.49
C GLY A 241 8.32 -21.36 -6.42
N ALA A 242 7.24 -20.63 -6.18
CA ALA A 242 6.89 -19.44 -6.94
C ALA A 242 7.95 -18.32 -6.77
N ALA A 243 8.46 -18.11 -5.56
CA ALA A 243 9.51 -17.13 -5.29
C ALA A 243 10.82 -17.49 -6.02
N ILE A 244 11.22 -18.78 -6.03
CA ILE A 244 12.40 -19.26 -6.76
C ILE A 244 12.20 -19.10 -8.27
N ALA A 245 11.04 -19.49 -8.80
CA ALA A 245 10.74 -19.34 -10.22
C ALA A 245 10.78 -17.87 -10.64
N LEU A 246 10.15 -16.98 -9.86
CA LEU A 246 10.17 -15.55 -10.12
C LEU A 246 11.60 -15.00 -10.06
N SER A 247 12.38 -15.33 -9.04
CA SER A 247 13.77 -14.93 -8.90
C SER A 247 14.62 -15.40 -10.10
N THR A 248 14.40 -16.62 -10.56
CA THR A 248 15.13 -17.19 -11.71
C THR A 248 14.79 -16.47 -13.02
N VAL A 249 13.51 -16.20 -13.26
CA VAL A 249 13.06 -15.44 -14.43
C VAL A 249 13.65 -14.03 -14.42
N LEU A 250 13.62 -13.37 -13.25
CA LEU A 250 14.14 -12.03 -13.06
C LEU A 250 15.66 -11.98 -13.31
N ASN A 251 16.40 -12.94 -12.76
CA ASN A 251 17.86 -13.03 -12.94
C ASN A 251 18.26 -13.27 -14.40
N ARG A 252 17.40 -13.92 -15.19
CA ARG A 252 17.61 -14.10 -16.63
C ARG A 252 17.31 -12.85 -17.45
N ARG A 253 16.40 -11.97 -16.97
CA ARG A 253 15.97 -10.78 -17.69
C ARG A 253 16.73 -9.51 -17.31
N LEU A 254 17.34 -9.48 -16.12
CA LEU A 254 18.20 -8.38 -15.73
C LEU A 254 19.51 -8.49 -16.52
N PRO A 255 19.91 -7.48 -17.34
CA PRO A 255 21.22 -7.45 -17.93
C PRO A 255 22.23 -7.45 -16.80
N ARG A 256 23.09 -8.46 -16.76
CA ARG A 256 24.23 -8.49 -15.86
C ARG A 256 25.02 -7.24 -16.14
N GLY A 257 24.90 -6.24 -15.27
CA GLY A 257 25.71 -5.03 -15.36
C GLY A 257 27.16 -5.48 -15.46
N ARG A 258 27.82 -5.11 -16.58
CA ARG A 258 29.27 -5.25 -16.71
C ARG A 258 29.88 -4.42 -15.57
N PRO A 259 30.85 -4.99 -14.84
CA PRO A 259 31.58 -4.26 -13.81
C PRO A 259 32.29 -3.03 -14.39
#